data_e18e2a56fbf1e2f5d9b662cd55671c75
#
_entry.id   e18e2a56fbf1e2f5d9b662cd55671c75
#
_cell.length_a   1.000
_cell.length_b   1.000
_cell.length_c   1.000
_cell.angle_alpha   90.00
_cell.angle_beta   90.00
_cell.angle_gamma   90.00
#
_symmetry.space_group_name_H-M   'P 1'
#
loop_
_entity.id
_entity.type
_entity.pdbx_description
1 polymer ?
#
loop_
_entity_poly.entity_id
_entity_poly.type
_entity_poly.pdbx_seq_one_letter_code
_entity_poly.pdbx_strand_id
1 'polypeptide(L)'
;MWPVWAGIFLLFACGNRTAADGETGNGRWPLPDPPAEISGIWSSRAELALLPMTGPGWREVLTDASKDTSHPDVGNQDDNTNCYVLAAAIVSERLAAAGSSDEAAAYRKKVVDAVERIVRDGQPEGSRTLAWGREIGAYAMAADLVGYRTEAFERYLKEAADGWICSARHQTLHEMTLTRPNNWGSMGLGTMCAIYAYLGDQNALHTIRDIWMTTLNGPSAEGFKYGDDLSWQADPSRPMIINPAGTVKEGLSLDGLQPEEMRRGAPFSARDIAATGYPFEALQGWIMAARILERQGMPIWEEGDRALYRAVYALQVYLTERCGPSWAFAGDDLWILEFVDRAYGSDFAKNQNVWGHGKNAGYPYVAQFSQK
;
A
#
# COMPACT_ATOMS: atom_id res chain seq x y z
N MET A 1 -0.22 -31.76 -17.81
CA MET A 1 -1.02 -30.97 -18.77
C MET A 1 -1.70 -29.87 -17.97
N TRP A 2 -1.23 -28.66 -18.06
CA TRP A 2 -1.77 -27.50 -17.38
C TRP A 2 -2.62 -26.72 -18.38
N PRO A 3 -3.81 -26.24 -18.03
CA PRO A 3 -4.59 -25.44 -18.97
C PRO A 3 -4.00 -24.03 -19.07
N VAL A 4 -3.80 -23.61 -20.30
CA VAL A 4 -3.43 -22.25 -20.70
C VAL A 4 -4.66 -21.36 -20.47
N TRP A 5 -4.59 -20.42 -19.58
CA TRP A 5 -5.59 -19.36 -19.44
C TRP A 5 -5.36 -18.33 -20.54
N ALA A 6 -6.23 -18.36 -21.54
CA ALA A 6 -6.30 -17.32 -22.56
C ALA A 6 -6.91 -16.06 -21.93
N GLY A 7 -6.10 -15.01 -21.85
CA GLY A 7 -6.58 -13.70 -21.44
C GLY A 7 -7.56 -13.14 -22.46
N ILE A 8 -8.79 -12.86 -22.02
CA ILE A 8 -9.80 -12.14 -22.81
C ILE A 8 -9.42 -10.67 -22.77
N PHE A 9 -8.97 -10.14 -23.92
CA PHE A 9 -8.85 -8.71 -24.14
C PHE A 9 -10.24 -8.10 -24.28
N LEU A 10 -10.72 -7.45 -23.22
CA LEU A 10 -11.86 -6.54 -23.30
C LEU A 10 -11.35 -5.15 -23.68
N LEU A 11 -11.48 -4.80 -24.95
CA LEU A 11 -11.37 -3.43 -25.43
C LEU A 11 -12.55 -2.63 -24.89
N PHE A 12 -12.34 -1.84 -23.84
CA PHE A 12 -13.28 -0.81 -23.46
C PHE A 12 -13.14 0.38 -24.40
N ALA A 13 -14.15 0.56 -25.25
CA ALA A 13 -14.31 1.75 -26.04
C ALA A 13 -14.48 2.96 -25.11
N CYS A 14 -13.62 3.97 -25.30
CA CYS A 14 -13.79 5.30 -24.72
C CYS A 14 -15.11 5.90 -25.20
N GLY A 15 -16.14 5.83 -24.36
CA GLY A 15 -17.34 6.61 -24.55
C GLY A 15 -17.04 8.09 -24.32
N ASN A 16 -17.15 8.91 -25.37
CA ASN A 16 -17.14 10.37 -25.28
C ASN A 16 -18.22 10.84 -24.29
N ARG A 17 -17.82 11.26 -23.11
CA ARG A 17 -18.64 12.12 -22.26
C ARG A 17 -18.33 13.56 -22.66
N THR A 18 -19.34 14.22 -23.23
CA THR A 18 -19.34 15.64 -23.53
C THR A 18 -19.04 16.44 -22.27
N ALA A 19 -18.01 17.29 -22.37
CA ALA A 19 -17.67 18.27 -21.36
C ALA A 19 -18.86 19.22 -21.15
N ALA A 20 -19.37 19.24 -19.93
CA ALA A 20 -20.17 20.35 -19.42
C ALA A 20 -19.34 21.01 -18.33
N ASP A 21 -19.07 22.28 -18.59
CA ASP A 21 -18.62 23.35 -17.69
C ASP A 21 -17.18 23.30 -17.13
N GLY A 22 -16.36 24.09 -17.75
CA GLY A 22 -15.36 25.07 -17.33
C GLY A 22 -14.68 24.94 -15.96
N GLU A 23 -13.94 23.84 -15.68
CA GLU A 23 -12.86 23.85 -14.71
C GLU A 23 -11.56 23.43 -15.41
N THR A 24 -10.92 24.39 -16.06
CA THR A 24 -9.54 24.28 -16.52
C THR A 24 -8.60 24.58 -15.34
N GLY A 25 -8.42 23.59 -14.48
CA GLY A 25 -7.44 23.55 -13.43
C GLY A 25 -7.26 22.11 -13.03
N ASN A 26 -6.04 21.60 -12.99
CA ASN A 26 -5.71 20.35 -12.35
C ASN A 26 -6.47 20.30 -11.03
N GLY A 27 -7.40 19.35 -10.85
CA GLY A 27 -8.37 19.30 -9.74
C GLY A 27 -7.77 19.11 -8.34
N ARG A 28 -6.58 19.64 -8.09
CA ARG A 28 -5.95 19.80 -6.78
C ARG A 28 -6.51 21.07 -6.14
N TRP A 29 -7.27 20.88 -5.11
CA TRP A 29 -7.64 21.93 -4.18
C TRP A 29 -6.38 22.51 -3.52
N PRO A 30 -6.41 23.80 -3.05
CA PRO A 30 -5.37 24.28 -2.16
C PRO A 30 -5.26 23.28 -0.99
N LEU A 31 -4.09 22.68 -0.87
CA LEU A 31 -3.87 21.66 0.17
C LEU A 31 -3.80 22.35 1.54
N PRO A 32 -4.50 21.83 2.56
CA PRO A 32 -4.38 22.36 3.92
C PRO A 32 -2.99 22.09 4.48
N ASP A 33 -2.54 22.94 5.39
CA ASP A 33 -1.34 22.66 6.17
C ASP A 33 -1.54 21.42 7.04
N PRO A 34 -0.51 20.58 7.21
CA PRO A 34 -0.60 19.44 8.12
C PRO A 34 -0.81 19.90 9.56
N PRO A 35 -1.55 19.16 10.40
CA PRO A 35 -1.71 19.49 11.81
C PRO A 35 -0.36 19.46 12.54
N ALA A 36 -0.27 20.20 13.64
CA ALA A 36 0.96 20.28 14.44
C ALA A 36 1.35 18.95 15.11
N GLU A 37 0.36 18.10 15.40
CA GLU A 37 0.57 16.78 15.98
C GLU A 37 0.11 15.69 15.03
N ILE A 38 0.99 14.70 14.82
CA ILE A 38 0.70 13.48 14.08
C ILE A 38 0.27 12.41 15.08
N SER A 39 -0.95 11.89 14.95
CA SER A 39 -1.49 10.83 15.79
C SER A 39 -2.24 9.79 14.96
N GLY A 40 -2.51 8.62 15.56
CA GLY A 40 -3.14 7.49 14.89
C GLY A 40 -2.20 6.71 13.96
N ILE A 41 -2.64 5.57 13.48
CA ILE A 41 -1.82 4.66 12.66
C ILE A 41 -1.69 5.17 11.22
N TRP A 42 -2.80 5.52 10.58
CA TRP A 42 -2.86 5.90 9.17
C TRP A 42 -3.16 7.39 8.96
N SER A 43 -4.12 7.88 9.68
CA SER A 43 -4.55 9.27 9.73
C SER A 43 -5.15 9.56 11.10
N SER A 44 -5.47 10.80 11.38
CA SER A 44 -6.16 11.21 12.61
C SER A 44 -7.43 11.98 12.29
N ARG A 45 -8.33 12.08 13.26
CA ARG A 45 -9.51 12.94 13.15
C ARG A 45 -9.13 14.40 12.84
N ALA A 46 -8.06 14.90 13.45
CA ALA A 46 -7.58 16.26 13.23
C ALA A 46 -7.12 16.49 11.78
N GLU A 47 -6.38 15.53 11.22
CA GLU A 47 -6.00 15.58 9.80
C GLU A 47 -7.23 15.52 8.89
N LEU A 48 -8.11 14.55 9.12
CA LEU A 48 -9.31 14.39 8.31
C LEU A 48 -10.22 15.62 8.36
N ALA A 49 -10.31 16.30 9.50
CA ALA A 49 -11.10 17.53 9.66
C ALA A 49 -10.65 18.66 8.73
N LEU A 50 -9.38 18.69 8.33
CA LEU A 50 -8.83 19.69 7.43
C LEU A 50 -9.08 19.40 5.94
N LEU A 51 -9.41 18.16 5.59
CA LEU A 51 -9.58 17.76 4.19
C LEU A 51 -10.95 18.15 3.65
N PRO A 52 -11.06 18.52 2.35
CA PRO A 52 -12.33 18.92 1.76
C PRO A 52 -13.29 17.73 1.60
N MET A 53 -14.59 17.96 1.79
CA MET A 53 -15.65 16.97 1.50
C MET A 53 -16.13 17.09 0.05
N THR A 54 -15.22 17.39 -0.86
CA THR A 54 -15.47 17.59 -2.30
C THR A 54 -14.26 17.06 -3.08
N GLY A 55 -14.39 17.06 -4.40
CA GLY A 55 -13.29 16.61 -5.25
C GLY A 55 -13.27 15.08 -5.50
N PRO A 56 -12.37 14.62 -6.39
CA PRO A 56 -12.36 13.21 -6.81
C PRO A 56 -11.96 12.26 -5.69
N GLY A 57 -10.98 12.61 -4.87
CA GLY A 57 -10.53 11.75 -3.77
C GLY A 57 -11.62 11.51 -2.73
N TRP A 58 -12.37 12.57 -2.33
CA TRP A 58 -13.51 12.40 -1.43
C TRP A 58 -14.62 11.54 -2.05
N ARG A 59 -14.94 11.77 -3.33
CA ARG A 59 -15.98 10.98 -4.01
C ARG A 59 -15.62 9.49 -4.05
N GLU A 60 -14.35 9.17 -4.28
CA GLU A 60 -13.90 7.78 -4.31
C GLU A 60 -14.03 7.12 -2.93
N VAL A 61 -13.50 7.76 -1.89
CA VAL A 61 -13.64 7.28 -0.51
C VAL A 61 -15.10 7.10 -0.11
N LEU A 62 -15.97 8.05 -0.46
CA LEU A 62 -17.39 7.97 -0.15
C LEU A 62 -18.09 6.82 -0.91
N THR A 63 -17.72 6.62 -2.17
CA THR A 63 -18.23 5.52 -3.00
C THR A 63 -17.87 4.17 -2.39
N ASP A 64 -16.61 3.99 -2.01
CA ASP A 64 -16.15 2.74 -1.40
C ASP A 64 -16.74 2.53 0.01
N ALA A 65 -16.84 3.57 0.81
CA ALA A 65 -17.50 3.52 2.11
C ALA A 65 -18.97 3.08 2.02
N SER A 66 -19.63 3.33 0.88
CA SER A 66 -21.03 2.93 0.66
C SER A 66 -21.19 1.43 0.33
N LYS A 67 -20.14 0.76 -0.12
CA LYS A 67 -20.18 -0.65 -0.53
C LYS A 67 -20.44 -1.58 0.66
N ASP A 68 -20.93 -2.79 0.35
CA ASP A 68 -21.19 -3.80 1.37
C ASP A 68 -19.91 -4.28 2.05
N THR A 69 -19.93 -4.37 3.37
CA THR A 69 -18.83 -4.88 4.21
C THR A 69 -19.26 -6.05 5.10
N SER A 70 -20.40 -6.67 4.77
CA SER A 70 -20.98 -7.73 5.60
C SER A 70 -20.38 -9.12 5.37
N HIS A 71 -19.54 -9.27 4.34
CA HIS A 71 -18.94 -10.56 3.95
C HIS A 71 -17.42 -10.45 3.70
N PRO A 72 -16.63 -10.04 4.72
CA PRO A 72 -15.18 -9.95 4.58
C PRO A 72 -14.56 -11.34 4.39
N ASP A 73 -13.63 -11.46 3.45
CA ASP A 73 -12.87 -12.69 3.18
C ASP A 73 -11.36 -12.45 3.28
N VAL A 74 -10.84 -12.48 4.49
CA VAL A 74 -9.40 -12.27 4.77
C VAL A 74 -8.49 -13.35 4.17
N GLY A 75 -9.06 -14.44 3.68
CA GLY A 75 -8.36 -15.51 2.99
C GLY A 75 -8.21 -15.29 1.48
N ASN A 76 -8.91 -14.31 0.92
CA ASN A 76 -8.95 -14.01 -0.50
C ASN A 76 -8.15 -12.73 -0.82
N GLN A 77 -7.03 -12.87 -1.48
CA GLN A 77 -6.17 -11.73 -1.85
C GLN A 77 -6.81 -10.72 -2.82
N ASP A 78 -7.96 -11.03 -3.39
CA ASP A 78 -8.70 -10.22 -4.35
C ASP A 78 -10.02 -9.66 -3.75
N ASP A 79 -10.26 -9.89 -2.45
CA ASP A 79 -11.30 -9.18 -1.69
C ASP A 79 -10.86 -7.73 -1.43
N ASN A 80 -11.81 -6.80 -1.50
CA ASN A 80 -11.56 -5.38 -1.24
C ASN A 80 -12.38 -4.87 -0.04
N THR A 81 -13.02 -5.77 0.70
CA THR A 81 -13.86 -5.40 1.86
C THR A 81 -13.06 -4.67 2.92
N ASN A 82 -11.81 -5.03 3.13
CA ASN A 82 -10.86 -4.34 4.01
C ASN A 82 -10.72 -2.86 3.66
N CYS A 83 -10.56 -2.55 2.37
CA CYS A 83 -10.46 -1.17 1.87
C CYS A 83 -11.78 -0.41 2.06
N TYR A 84 -12.92 -1.05 1.81
CA TYR A 84 -14.24 -0.43 2.05
C TYR A 84 -14.49 -0.13 3.53
N VAL A 85 -14.00 -0.98 4.42
CA VAL A 85 -14.02 -0.75 5.88
C VAL A 85 -13.15 0.43 6.26
N LEU A 86 -11.95 0.55 5.70
CA LEU A 86 -11.09 1.71 5.91
C LEU A 86 -11.71 2.99 5.35
N ALA A 87 -12.32 2.95 4.17
CA ALA A 87 -13.07 4.07 3.60
C ALA A 87 -14.21 4.49 4.53
N ALA A 88 -14.98 3.54 5.07
CA ALA A 88 -16.05 3.81 6.02
C ALA A 88 -15.53 4.48 7.30
N ALA A 89 -14.36 4.09 7.80
CA ALA A 89 -13.72 4.74 8.95
C ALA A 89 -13.33 6.20 8.63
N ILE A 90 -12.72 6.44 7.46
CA ILE A 90 -12.36 7.80 7.01
C ILE A 90 -13.61 8.68 6.89
N VAL A 91 -14.68 8.17 6.27
CA VAL A 91 -15.96 8.91 6.12
C VAL A 91 -16.59 9.18 7.48
N SER A 92 -16.62 8.19 8.38
CA SER A 92 -17.12 8.36 9.75
C SER A 92 -16.46 9.53 10.46
N GLU A 93 -15.13 9.55 10.50
CA GLU A 93 -14.37 10.57 11.21
C GLU A 93 -14.48 11.94 10.54
N ARG A 94 -14.53 11.98 9.19
CA ARG A 94 -14.71 13.23 8.45
C ARG A 94 -16.09 13.85 8.65
N LEU A 95 -17.16 13.02 8.67
CA LEU A 95 -18.52 13.45 8.96
C LEU A 95 -18.68 13.91 10.41
N ALA A 96 -18.10 13.19 11.36
CA ALA A 96 -18.10 13.59 12.77
C ALA A 96 -17.43 14.96 12.96
N ALA A 97 -16.29 15.20 12.30
CA ALA A 97 -15.61 16.50 12.32
C ALA A 97 -16.45 17.62 11.68
N ALA A 98 -17.32 17.31 10.73
CA ALA A 98 -18.24 18.25 10.09
C ALA A 98 -19.56 18.44 10.86
N GLY A 99 -19.78 17.73 11.99
CA GLY A 99 -20.98 17.84 12.80
C GLY A 99 -22.16 16.93 12.37
N SER A 100 -21.96 16.04 11.38
CA SER A 100 -22.96 15.08 10.90
C SER A 100 -22.94 13.80 11.75
N SER A 101 -23.29 13.91 13.03
CA SER A 101 -23.10 12.84 14.03
C SER A 101 -23.85 11.54 13.73
N ASP A 102 -25.09 11.62 13.22
CA ASP A 102 -25.91 10.42 12.94
C ASP A 102 -25.36 9.62 11.76
N GLU A 103 -24.98 10.32 10.69
CA GLU A 103 -24.35 9.67 9.52
C GLU A 103 -22.97 9.10 9.90
N ALA A 104 -22.18 9.83 10.65
CA ALA A 104 -20.89 9.36 11.18
C ALA A 104 -21.04 8.08 12.00
N ALA A 105 -22.07 8.03 12.88
CA ALA A 105 -22.35 6.85 13.69
C ALA A 105 -22.73 5.62 12.84
N ALA A 106 -23.46 5.81 11.74
CA ALA A 106 -23.80 4.72 10.83
C ALA A 106 -22.54 4.11 10.16
N TYR A 107 -21.61 4.94 9.67
CA TYR A 107 -20.35 4.46 9.12
C TYR A 107 -19.44 3.83 10.20
N ARG A 108 -19.40 4.43 11.40
CA ARG A 108 -18.67 3.83 12.52
C ARG A 108 -19.21 2.43 12.86
N LYS A 109 -20.53 2.27 12.91
CA LYS A 109 -21.15 0.96 13.15
C LYS A 109 -20.74 -0.05 12.07
N LYS A 110 -20.73 0.35 10.81
CA LYS A 110 -20.31 -0.49 9.69
C LYS A 110 -18.86 -1.00 9.88
N VAL A 111 -17.94 -0.14 10.33
CA VAL A 111 -16.56 -0.54 10.66
C VAL A 111 -16.54 -1.55 11.80
N VAL A 112 -17.23 -1.26 12.91
CA VAL A 112 -17.27 -2.15 14.07
C VAL A 112 -17.84 -3.52 13.70
N ASP A 113 -18.98 -3.56 13.01
CA ASP A 113 -19.61 -4.79 12.57
C ASP A 113 -18.67 -5.65 11.69
N ALA A 114 -17.90 -5.02 10.81
CA ALA A 114 -16.94 -5.72 9.94
C ALA A 114 -15.74 -6.27 10.74
N VAL A 115 -15.20 -5.50 11.69
CA VAL A 115 -14.11 -5.94 12.57
C VAL A 115 -14.56 -7.09 13.47
N GLU A 116 -15.76 -7.01 14.07
CA GLU A 116 -16.31 -8.10 14.88
C GLU A 116 -16.55 -9.36 14.05
N ARG A 117 -16.91 -9.20 12.78
CA ARG A 117 -17.12 -10.32 11.87
C ARG A 117 -15.81 -11.04 11.54
N ILE A 118 -14.73 -10.32 11.21
CA ILE A 118 -13.44 -10.99 10.96
C ILE A 118 -12.91 -11.68 12.22
N VAL A 119 -13.12 -11.12 13.40
CA VAL A 119 -12.76 -11.77 14.66
C VAL A 119 -13.50 -13.10 14.87
N ARG A 120 -14.77 -13.17 14.47
CA ARG A 120 -15.60 -14.37 14.63
C ARG A 120 -15.37 -15.40 13.53
N ASP A 121 -15.32 -14.93 12.27
CA ASP A 121 -15.43 -15.80 11.09
C ASP A 121 -14.17 -15.72 10.20
N GLY A 122 -13.32 -14.72 10.37
CA GLY A 122 -12.22 -14.38 9.47
C GLY A 122 -10.96 -15.21 9.70
N GLN A 123 -11.10 -16.52 9.73
CA GLN A 123 -9.96 -17.42 9.81
C GLN A 123 -9.37 -17.63 8.40
N PRO A 124 -8.06 -17.48 8.22
CA PRO A 124 -7.43 -17.58 6.92
C PRO A 124 -7.15 -19.04 6.52
N GLU A 125 -8.01 -19.97 6.88
CA GLU A 125 -7.84 -21.39 6.61
C GLU A 125 -7.81 -21.68 5.10
N GLY A 126 -6.78 -22.40 4.66
CA GLY A 126 -6.59 -22.74 3.25
C GLY A 126 -6.11 -21.60 2.34
N SER A 127 -5.94 -20.39 2.87
CA SER A 127 -5.54 -19.22 2.13
C SER A 127 -4.03 -19.12 1.89
N ARG A 128 -3.63 -18.07 1.17
CA ARG A 128 -2.23 -17.67 1.04
C ARG A 128 -1.90 -16.55 2.03
N THR A 129 -0.70 -16.57 2.59
CA THR A 129 -0.23 -15.48 3.48
C THR A 129 -0.25 -14.10 2.83
N LEU A 130 -0.16 -14.02 1.49
CA LEU A 130 -0.34 -12.75 0.77
C LEU A 130 -1.73 -12.13 1.02
N ALA A 131 -2.79 -12.94 1.13
CA ALA A 131 -4.12 -12.43 1.47
C ALA A 131 -4.08 -11.71 2.82
N TRP A 132 -3.50 -12.31 3.85
CA TRP A 132 -3.36 -11.67 5.16
C TRP A 132 -2.55 -10.38 5.11
N GLY A 133 -1.46 -10.38 4.31
CA GLY A 133 -0.64 -9.19 4.09
C GLY A 133 -1.38 -8.06 3.38
N ARG A 134 -2.40 -8.34 2.60
CA ARG A 134 -3.25 -7.32 1.96
C ARG A 134 -4.40 -6.88 2.84
N GLU A 135 -5.03 -7.84 3.53
CA GLU A 135 -6.34 -7.62 4.15
C GLU A 135 -6.27 -7.04 5.57
N ILE A 136 -5.47 -7.65 6.45
CA ILE A 136 -5.58 -7.42 7.91
C ILE A 136 -5.19 -6.00 8.31
N GLY A 137 -4.20 -5.40 7.65
CA GLY A 137 -3.71 -4.06 8.00
C GLY A 137 -4.76 -2.96 7.94
N ALA A 138 -5.64 -3.01 6.94
CA ALA A 138 -6.70 -2.01 6.78
C ALA A 138 -7.74 -2.07 7.91
N TYR A 139 -8.05 -3.27 8.43
CA TYR A 139 -8.93 -3.41 9.58
C TYR A 139 -8.32 -2.82 10.86
N ALA A 140 -7.00 -3.01 11.09
CA ALA A 140 -6.32 -2.39 12.22
C ALA A 140 -6.35 -0.86 12.14
N MET A 141 -6.09 -0.30 10.94
CA MET A 141 -6.15 1.14 10.71
C MET A 141 -7.57 1.70 10.84
N ALA A 142 -8.57 0.99 10.35
CA ALA A 142 -9.98 1.40 10.46
C ALA A 142 -10.45 1.39 11.92
N ALA A 143 -10.11 0.35 12.67
CA ALA A 143 -10.45 0.24 14.10
C ALA A 143 -9.80 1.36 14.92
N ASP A 144 -8.53 1.70 14.63
CA ASP A 144 -7.83 2.81 15.27
C ASP A 144 -8.53 4.15 15.00
N LEU A 145 -8.87 4.44 13.75
CA LEU A 145 -9.54 5.68 13.36
C LEU A 145 -10.85 5.90 14.11
N VAL A 146 -11.68 4.86 14.25
CA VAL A 146 -12.97 4.97 14.94
C VAL A 146 -12.88 4.74 16.45
N GLY A 147 -11.67 4.54 16.98
CA GLY A 147 -11.45 4.31 18.42
C GLY A 147 -12.07 2.99 18.92
N TYR A 148 -12.10 1.95 18.08
CA TYR A 148 -12.58 0.63 18.48
C TYR A 148 -11.41 -0.22 18.97
N ARG A 149 -11.49 -0.67 20.25
CA ARG A 149 -10.50 -1.52 20.91
C ARG A 149 -11.18 -2.58 21.75
N THR A 150 -10.82 -3.85 21.55
CA THR A 150 -11.28 -4.98 22.38
C THR A 150 -10.18 -6.01 22.50
N GLU A 151 -10.14 -6.73 23.62
CA GLU A 151 -9.21 -7.84 23.83
C GLU A 151 -9.35 -8.93 22.76
N ALA A 152 -10.56 -9.15 22.26
CA ALA A 152 -10.82 -10.14 21.21
C ALA A 152 -10.14 -9.76 19.91
N PHE A 153 -10.22 -8.49 19.50
CA PHE A 153 -9.57 -8.02 18.28
C PHE A 153 -8.03 -7.94 18.44
N GLU A 154 -7.54 -7.50 19.60
CA GLU A 154 -6.09 -7.51 19.87
C GLU A 154 -5.50 -8.94 19.82
N ARG A 155 -6.21 -9.93 20.39
CA ARG A 155 -5.81 -11.34 20.29
C ARG A 155 -5.83 -11.84 18.84
N TYR A 156 -6.90 -11.51 18.10
CA TYR A 156 -7.01 -11.83 16.68
C TYR A 156 -5.82 -11.30 15.87
N LEU A 157 -5.43 -10.04 16.09
CA LEU A 157 -4.30 -9.43 15.40
C LEU A 157 -2.96 -10.11 15.75
N LYS A 158 -2.75 -10.49 17.01
CA LYS A 158 -1.56 -11.26 17.44
C LYS A 158 -1.50 -12.63 16.77
N GLU A 159 -2.63 -13.33 16.71
CA GLU A 159 -2.73 -14.62 16.03
C GLU A 159 -2.51 -14.50 14.53
N ALA A 160 -3.02 -13.44 13.89
CA ALA A 160 -2.79 -13.14 12.49
C ALA A 160 -1.31 -12.87 12.18
N ALA A 161 -0.60 -12.16 13.08
CA ALA A 161 0.80 -11.85 12.91
C ALA A 161 1.70 -13.09 13.02
N ASP A 162 1.57 -13.86 14.10
CA ASP A 162 2.55 -14.85 14.52
C ASP A 162 2.01 -16.29 14.64
N GLY A 163 0.68 -16.45 14.77
CA GLY A 163 0.07 -17.70 15.14
C GLY A 163 -0.46 -18.54 13.97
N TRP A 164 -0.96 -17.92 12.94
CA TRP A 164 -1.59 -18.65 11.83
C TRP A 164 -0.60 -19.08 10.77
N ILE A 165 -0.76 -20.30 10.30
CA ILE A 165 0.08 -20.89 9.27
C ILE A 165 -0.75 -21.07 8.00
N CYS A 166 -0.28 -20.50 6.89
CA CYS A 166 -0.86 -20.76 5.58
C CYS A 166 -0.65 -22.23 5.20
N SER A 167 -1.73 -23.00 5.10
CA SER A 167 -1.69 -24.43 4.81
C SER A 167 -1.00 -24.78 3.48
N ALA A 168 -1.10 -23.89 2.49
CA ALA A 168 -0.49 -24.11 1.18
C ALA A 168 1.05 -23.97 1.17
N ARG A 169 1.62 -23.21 2.13
CA ARG A 169 3.05 -22.90 2.16
C ARG A 169 3.70 -23.01 3.55
N HIS A 170 2.95 -23.37 4.56
CA HIS A 170 3.42 -23.48 5.95
C HIS A 170 4.15 -22.20 6.43
N GLN A 171 3.60 -21.03 6.15
CA GLN A 171 4.16 -19.73 6.53
C GLN A 171 3.20 -18.95 7.40
N THR A 172 3.73 -18.25 8.40
CA THR A 172 3.04 -17.19 9.12
C THR A 172 3.18 -15.87 8.34
N LEU A 173 2.38 -14.85 8.70
CA LEU A 173 2.55 -13.50 8.16
C LEU A 173 3.95 -12.96 8.51
N HIS A 174 4.41 -13.17 9.73
CA HIS A 174 5.74 -12.79 10.18
C HIS A 174 6.85 -13.43 9.32
N GLU A 175 6.81 -14.76 9.12
CA GLU A 175 7.80 -15.45 8.29
C GLU A 175 7.78 -14.93 6.84
N MET A 176 6.60 -14.73 6.26
CA MET A 176 6.48 -14.16 4.92
C MET A 176 7.15 -12.78 4.83
N THR A 177 6.88 -11.92 5.79
CA THR A 177 7.43 -10.57 5.84
C THR A 177 8.96 -10.57 5.90
N LEU A 178 9.57 -11.51 6.63
CA LEU A 178 11.01 -11.56 6.85
C LEU A 178 11.78 -12.44 5.86
N THR A 179 11.09 -13.12 4.94
CA THR A 179 11.75 -14.03 4.00
C THR A 179 11.48 -13.73 2.53
N ARG A 180 10.50 -12.88 2.22
CA ARG A 180 10.11 -12.58 0.84
C ARG A 180 10.57 -11.18 0.42
N PRO A 181 11.52 -11.07 -0.53
CA PRO A 181 12.03 -9.78 -1.01
C PRO A 181 11.13 -9.13 -2.08
N ASN A 182 9.88 -9.54 -2.21
CA ASN A 182 8.94 -9.13 -3.24
C ASN A 182 7.64 -8.57 -2.63
N ASN A 183 6.62 -8.34 -3.47
CA ASN A 183 5.31 -7.82 -3.06
C ASN A 183 4.69 -8.59 -1.87
N TRP A 184 4.96 -9.87 -1.72
CA TRP A 184 4.48 -10.63 -0.55
C TRP A 184 5.06 -10.09 0.75
N GLY A 185 6.40 -9.94 0.81
CA GLY A 185 7.07 -9.43 2.01
C GLY A 185 6.74 -7.97 2.27
N SER A 186 6.64 -7.13 1.23
CA SER A 186 6.30 -5.71 1.39
C SER A 186 4.86 -5.50 1.89
N MET A 187 3.89 -6.25 1.35
CA MET A 187 2.50 -6.22 1.83
C MET A 187 2.43 -6.71 3.28
N GLY A 188 3.17 -7.79 3.60
CA GLY A 188 3.32 -8.26 4.97
C GLY A 188 3.90 -7.19 5.90
N LEU A 189 4.95 -6.47 5.46
CA LEU A 189 5.57 -5.39 6.22
C LEU A 189 4.56 -4.29 6.57
N GLY A 190 3.81 -3.80 5.60
CA GLY A 190 2.79 -2.77 5.82
C GLY A 190 1.76 -3.21 6.87
N THR A 191 1.26 -4.43 6.73
CA THR A 191 0.28 -5.01 7.67
C THR A 191 0.87 -5.27 9.05
N MET A 192 2.09 -5.79 9.16
CA MET A 192 2.76 -5.98 10.46
C MET A 192 2.98 -4.64 11.18
N CYS A 193 3.37 -3.59 10.45
CA CYS A 193 3.45 -2.24 11.01
C CYS A 193 2.08 -1.75 11.52
N ALA A 194 1.00 -1.98 10.80
CA ALA A 194 -0.35 -1.60 11.24
C ALA A 194 -0.78 -2.38 12.49
N ILE A 195 -0.53 -3.69 12.54
CA ILE A 195 -0.84 -4.54 13.69
C ILE A 195 -0.08 -4.06 14.94
N TYR A 196 1.25 -3.92 14.85
CA TYR A 196 2.06 -3.55 16.01
C TYR A 196 1.78 -2.12 16.47
N ALA A 197 1.53 -1.18 15.54
CA ALA A 197 1.10 0.16 15.90
C ALA A 197 -0.24 0.15 16.63
N TYR A 198 -1.22 -0.64 16.17
CA TYR A 198 -2.51 -0.79 16.84
C TYR A 198 -2.36 -1.41 18.24
N LEU A 199 -1.51 -2.41 18.38
CA LEU A 199 -1.22 -3.06 19.67
C LEU A 199 -0.38 -2.19 20.62
N GLY A 200 0.25 -1.13 20.10
CA GLY A 200 1.21 -0.30 20.85
C GLY A 200 2.54 -0.99 21.11
N ASP A 201 2.86 -2.05 20.34
CA ASP A 201 4.10 -2.82 20.51
C ASP A 201 5.27 -2.13 19.78
N GLN A 202 5.86 -1.14 20.45
CA GLN A 202 6.99 -0.38 19.93
C GLN A 202 8.24 -1.26 19.72
N ASN A 203 8.43 -2.31 20.53
CA ASN A 203 9.59 -3.21 20.39
C ASN A 203 9.49 -4.02 19.10
N ALA A 204 8.30 -4.55 18.80
CA ALA A 204 8.08 -5.28 17.55
C ALA A 204 8.22 -4.35 16.32
N LEU A 205 7.71 -3.10 16.40
CA LEU A 205 7.90 -2.11 15.36
C LEU A 205 9.37 -1.79 15.11
N HIS A 206 10.16 -1.56 16.16
CA HIS A 206 11.61 -1.35 16.03
C HIS A 206 12.29 -2.55 15.39
N THR A 207 11.99 -3.76 15.84
CA THR A 207 12.61 -4.99 15.33
C THR A 207 12.35 -5.15 13.82
N ILE A 208 11.08 -5.03 13.39
CA ILE A 208 10.75 -5.21 11.97
C ILE A 208 11.32 -4.08 11.11
N ARG A 209 11.27 -2.84 11.61
CA ARG A 209 11.92 -1.70 10.97
C ARG A 209 13.40 -1.96 10.73
N ASP A 210 14.16 -2.37 11.75
CA ASP A 210 15.61 -2.50 11.67
C ASP A 210 16.04 -3.59 10.68
N ILE A 211 15.29 -4.69 10.60
CA ILE A 211 15.51 -5.74 9.59
C ILE A 211 15.34 -5.16 8.18
N TRP A 212 14.28 -4.39 7.95
CA TRP A 212 14.03 -3.82 6.65
C TRP A 212 14.95 -2.65 6.32
N MET A 213 15.41 -1.88 7.31
CA MET A 213 16.43 -0.84 7.11
C MET A 213 17.77 -1.46 6.69
N THR A 214 18.18 -2.56 7.30
CA THR A 214 19.36 -3.30 6.86
C THR A 214 19.25 -3.69 5.39
N THR A 215 18.06 -4.14 4.98
CA THR A 215 17.77 -4.59 3.62
C THR A 215 17.68 -3.45 2.59
N LEU A 216 17.26 -2.24 2.99
CA LEU A 216 17.28 -1.06 2.14
C LEU A 216 18.67 -0.45 1.97
N ASN A 217 19.50 -0.52 3.00
CA ASN A 217 20.83 0.10 3.04
C ASN A 217 21.94 -0.81 2.51
N GLY A 218 21.66 -2.08 2.23
CA GLY A 218 22.66 -3.04 1.81
C GLY A 218 22.07 -4.34 1.29
N PRO A 219 22.89 -5.39 1.17
CA PRO A 219 22.39 -6.72 0.87
C PRO A 219 21.36 -7.14 1.89
N SER A 220 20.36 -7.87 1.40
CA SER A 220 19.25 -8.32 2.26
C SER A 220 19.73 -9.02 3.51
N ALA A 221 18.98 -8.82 4.58
CA ALA A 221 19.18 -9.53 5.84
C ALA A 221 19.14 -11.06 5.62
N GLU A 222 19.80 -11.78 6.50
CA GLU A 222 19.76 -13.24 6.49
C GLU A 222 18.31 -13.74 6.56
N GLY A 223 17.96 -14.70 5.73
CA GLY A 223 16.61 -15.27 5.65
C GLY A 223 15.83 -14.87 4.42
N PHE A 224 16.14 -13.76 3.77
CA PHE A 224 15.46 -13.39 2.51
C PHE A 224 15.80 -14.38 1.39
N LYS A 225 14.77 -14.87 0.71
CA LYS A 225 14.86 -15.90 -0.34
C LYS A 225 14.51 -15.29 -1.68
N TYR A 226 15.54 -14.98 -2.45
CA TYR A 226 15.39 -14.54 -3.84
C TYR A 226 15.09 -15.73 -4.75
N GLY A 227 14.48 -15.45 -5.90
CA GLY A 227 14.31 -16.46 -6.93
C GLY A 227 15.62 -16.78 -7.66
N ASP A 228 15.58 -17.81 -8.52
CA ASP A 228 16.77 -18.29 -9.25
C ASP A 228 17.31 -17.29 -10.28
N ASP A 229 16.45 -16.46 -10.84
CA ASP A 229 16.84 -15.41 -11.79
C ASP A 229 17.25 -14.13 -11.04
N LEU A 230 18.55 -13.93 -10.93
CA LEU A 230 19.15 -12.73 -10.33
C LEU A 230 19.65 -11.73 -11.40
N SER A 231 19.20 -11.88 -12.64
CA SER A 231 19.70 -11.07 -13.76
C SER A 231 19.41 -9.57 -13.63
N TRP A 232 18.37 -9.19 -12.90
CA TRP A 232 18.03 -7.78 -12.60
C TRP A 232 18.81 -7.20 -11.42
N GLN A 233 19.56 -8.01 -10.66
CA GLN A 233 20.37 -7.52 -9.54
C GLN A 233 21.57 -6.70 -10.07
N ALA A 234 21.90 -5.63 -9.35
CA ALA A 234 23.14 -4.88 -9.54
C ALA A 234 24.36 -5.79 -9.34
N ASP A 235 24.33 -6.57 -8.27
CA ASP A 235 25.31 -7.60 -7.95
C ASP A 235 24.58 -8.90 -7.54
N PRO A 236 24.55 -9.92 -8.39
CA PRO A 236 23.91 -11.20 -8.07
C PRO A 236 24.47 -11.92 -6.84
N SER A 237 25.72 -11.64 -6.45
CA SER A 237 26.36 -12.22 -5.26
C SER A 237 25.91 -11.53 -3.95
N ARG A 238 25.31 -10.34 -4.06
CA ARG A 238 24.84 -9.51 -2.95
C ARG A 238 23.46 -8.93 -3.27
N PRO A 239 22.43 -9.78 -3.36
CA PRO A 239 21.11 -9.36 -3.85
C PRO A 239 20.48 -8.34 -2.90
N MET A 240 19.80 -7.35 -3.50
CA MET A 240 19.10 -6.28 -2.83
C MET A 240 17.62 -6.23 -3.25
N ILE A 241 16.78 -5.68 -2.41
CA ILE A 241 15.34 -5.49 -2.71
C ILE A 241 15.15 -4.36 -3.72
N ILE A 242 15.89 -3.28 -3.56
CA ILE A 242 15.93 -2.13 -4.47
C ILE A 242 17.39 -1.91 -4.86
N ASN A 243 17.67 -1.86 -6.15
CA ASN A 243 19.02 -1.64 -6.64
C ASN A 243 19.60 -0.29 -6.16
N PRO A 244 20.90 -0.23 -5.85
CA PRO A 244 21.55 0.96 -5.34
C PRO A 244 21.60 2.10 -6.36
N ALA A 245 21.76 3.32 -5.84
CA ALA A 245 21.88 4.54 -6.63
C ALA A 245 23.05 4.45 -7.64
N GLY A 246 22.82 4.99 -8.84
CA GLY A 246 23.81 5.06 -9.89
C GLY A 246 24.14 3.73 -10.58
N THR A 247 23.46 2.64 -10.26
CA THR A 247 23.71 1.34 -10.89
C THR A 247 23.33 1.36 -12.38
N VAL A 248 24.25 0.94 -13.24
CA VAL A 248 24.03 0.80 -14.69
C VAL A 248 24.50 -0.59 -15.15
N LYS A 249 23.69 -1.27 -15.97
CA LYS A 249 24.00 -2.55 -16.59
C LYS A 249 23.65 -2.50 -18.07
N GLU A 250 24.61 -2.80 -18.94
CA GLU A 250 24.44 -2.78 -20.40
C GLU A 250 23.82 -1.47 -20.93
N GLY A 251 24.12 -0.33 -20.30
CA GLY A 251 23.60 0.98 -20.68
C GLY A 251 22.16 1.27 -20.20
N LEU A 252 21.54 0.36 -19.44
CA LEU A 252 20.28 0.59 -18.74
C LEU A 252 20.56 0.97 -17.29
N SER A 253 19.92 2.06 -16.79
CA SER A 253 19.93 2.35 -15.36
C SER A 253 19.10 1.31 -14.61
N LEU A 254 19.71 0.68 -13.62
CA LEU A 254 19.01 -0.18 -12.65
C LEU A 254 18.72 0.55 -11.35
N ASP A 255 19.13 1.81 -11.23
CA ASP A 255 18.91 2.64 -10.05
C ASP A 255 17.43 2.65 -9.64
N GLY A 256 17.15 2.25 -8.42
CA GLY A 256 15.79 2.20 -7.88
C GLY A 256 14.94 1.02 -8.37
N LEU A 257 15.33 0.26 -9.38
CA LEU A 257 14.57 -0.90 -9.83
C LEU A 257 14.56 -2.01 -8.77
N GLN A 258 13.44 -2.70 -8.65
CA GLN A 258 13.19 -3.81 -7.74
C GLN A 258 13.42 -5.15 -8.45
N PRO A 259 14.59 -5.81 -8.28
CA PRO A 259 14.96 -6.96 -9.09
C PRO A 259 13.96 -8.13 -9.04
N GLU A 260 13.45 -8.45 -7.85
CA GLU A 260 12.49 -9.54 -7.69
C GLU A 260 11.17 -9.30 -8.43
N GLU A 261 10.78 -8.06 -8.58
CA GLU A 261 9.54 -7.72 -9.28
C GLU A 261 9.77 -7.58 -10.79
N MET A 262 10.93 -7.04 -11.18
CA MET A 262 11.29 -6.91 -12.59
C MET A 262 11.42 -8.28 -13.28
N ARG A 263 12.06 -9.27 -12.63
CA ARG A 263 12.21 -10.62 -13.18
C ARG A 263 10.88 -11.34 -13.44
N ARG A 264 9.79 -10.92 -12.79
CA ARG A 264 8.44 -11.48 -12.99
C ARG A 264 7.84 -11.08 -14.33
N GLY A 265 8.30 -10.01 -14.93
CA GLY A 265 8.01 -9.68 -16.33
C GLY A 265 8.81 -10.56 -17.28
N ALA A 266 10.15 -10.55 -17.16
CA ALA A 266 11.09 -11.36 -17.91
C ALA A 266 12.49 -11.31 -17.27
N PRO A 267 13.42 -12.19 -17.66
CA PRO A 267 14.85 -12.03 -17.39
C PRO A 267 15.36 -10.69 -17.92
N PHE A 268 16.47 -10.21 -17.34
CA PHE A 268 17.05 -8.92 -17.71
C PHE A 268 17.34 -8.83 -19.23
N SER A 269 16.87 -7.74 -19.80
CA SER A 269 17.23 -7.30 -21.16
C SER A 269 17.26 -5.77 -21.18
N ALA A 270 18.40 -5.19 -21.54
CA ALA A 270 18.51 -3.74 -21.67
C ALA A 270 17.77 -3.18 -22.90
N ARG A 271 17.38 -4.03 -23.86
CA ARG A 271 16.71 -3.63 -25.10
C ARG A 271 15.21 -3.84 -25.06
N ASP A 272 14.80 -4.93 -24.45
CA ASP A 272 13.40 -5.36 -24.42
C ASP A 272 12.98 -5.58 -22.95
N ILE A 273 12.46 -4.51 -22.35
CA ILE A 273 12.06 -4.49 -20.95
C ILE A 273 10.58 -4.86 -20.90
N ALA A 274 10.29 -6.09 -20.48
CA ALA A 274 8.92 -6.56 -20.38
C ALA A 274 8.11 -5.75 -19.35
N ALA A 275 6.91 -5.36 -19.74
CA ALA A 275 5.97 -4.68 -18.85
C ALA A 275 5.54 -5.58 -17.69
N THR A 276 5.48 -5.03 -16.50
CA THR A 276 5.01 -5.71 -15.29
C THR A 276 4.45 -4.72 -14.28
N GLY A 277 3.34 -5.07 -13.61
CA GLY A 277 2.74 -4.27 -12.54
C GLY A 277 3.31 -4.58 -11.14
N TYR A 278 4.05 -5.65 -10.99
CA TYR A 278 4.52 -6.11 -9.68
C TYR A 278 5.37 -5.10 -8.88
N PRO A 279 6.24 -4.27 -9.51
CA PRO A 279 6.98 -3.25 -8.78
C PRO A 279 6.08 -2.22 -8.08
N PHE A 280 5.00 -1.77 -8.74
CA PHE A 280 4.02 -0.88 -8.11
C PHE A 280 3.23 -1.60 -7.02
N GLU A 281 2.88 -2.86 -7.23
CA GLU A 281 2.21 -3.66 -6.20
C GLU A 281 3.08 -3.81 -4.95
N ALA A 282 4.39 -4.05 -5.10
CA ALA A 282 5.31 -4.13 -3.97
C ALA A 282 5.48 -2.78 -3.26
N LEU A 283 5.50 -1.68 -4.02
CA LEU A 283 5.61 -0.34 -3.43
C LEU A 283 4.45 0.02 -2.51
N GLN A 284 3.25 -0.50 -2.72
CA GLN A 284 2.11 -0.23 -1.82
C GLN A 284 2.41 -0.66 -0.38
N GLY A 285 2.94 -1.87 -0.19
CA GLY A 285 3.32 -2.35 1.14
C GLY A 285 4.43 -1.51 1.78
N TRP A 286 5.45 -1.12 0.98
CA TRP A 286 6.53 -0.24 1.41
C TRP A 286 6.04 1.14 1.85
N ILE A 287 5.20 1.77 1.05
CA ILE A 287 4.67 3.11 1.33
C ILE A 287 3.73 3.07 2.54
N MET A 288 2.91 2.03 2.66
CA MET A 288 2.09 1.81 3.84
C MET A 288 2.95 1.71 5.10
N ALA A 289 4.00 0.90 5.08
CA ALA A 289 4.94 0.77 6.20
C ALA A 289 5.65 2.09 6.51
N ALA A 290 6.17 2.78 5.49
CA ALA A 290 6.85 4.07 5.65
C ALA A 290 5.94 5.12 6.31
N ARG A 291 4.69 5.20 5.87
CA ARG A 291 3.69 6.11 6.44
C ARG A 291 3.40 5.77 7.91
N ILE A 292 3.21 4.50 8.23
CA ILE A 292 2.91 4.07 9.60
C ILE A 292 4.12 4.31 10.52
N LEU A 293 5.31 3.93 10.08
CA LEU A 293 6.54 4.12 10.86
C LEU A 293 6.85 5.60 11.10
N GLU A 294 6.66 6.46 10.09
CA GLU A 294 6.76 7.92 10.27
C GLU A 294 5.85 8.41 11.40
N ARG A 295 4.59 7.97 11.42
CA ARG A 295 3.61 8.33 12.44
C ARG A 295 3.94 7.79 13.83
N GLN A 296 4.71 6.73 13.88
CA GLN A 296 5.22 6.16 15.13
C GLN A 296 6.58 6.76 15.56
N GLY A 297 7.04 7.82 14.88
CA GLY A 297 8.31 8.49 15.19
C GLY A 297 9.56 7.76 14.67
N MET A 298 9.38 6.83 13.73
CA MET A 298 10.43 6.01 13.14
C MET A 298 10.49 6.18 11.61
N PRO A 299 10.74 7.40 11.07
CA PRO A 299 10.72 7.63 9.64
C PRO A 299 11.78 6.82 8.91
N ILE A 300 11.45 6.34 7.70
CA ILE A 300 12.33 5.55 6.85
C ILE A 300 12.50 6.14 5.44
N TRP A 301 11.98 7.32 5.19
CA TRP A 301 11.96 7.93 3.86
C TRP A 301 13.36 8.19 3.29
N GLU A 302 14.35 8.51 4.12
CA GLU A 302 15.72 8.79 3.69
C GLU A 302 16.61 7.54 3.59
N GLU A 303 16.12 6.38 4.03
CA GLU A 303 16.89 5.15 4.05
C GLU A 303 17.24 4.64 2.64
N GLY A 304 18.39 3.96 2.55
CA GLY A 304 18.89 3.41 1.28
C GLY A 304 19.15 4.48 0.22
N ASP A 305 19.61 5.66 0.61
CA ASP A 305 19.78 6.81 -0.27
C ASP A 305 18.46 7.14 -1.00
N ARG A 306 17.42 7.36 -0.20
CA ARG A 306 16.04 7.63 -0.66
C ARG A 306 15.50 6.52 -1.57
N ALA A 307 15.71 5.26 -1.19
CA ALA A 307 15.41 4.10 -2.03
C ALA A 307 13.94 4.08 -2.52
N LEU A 308 12.98 4.48 -1.68
CA LEU A 308 11.57 4.54 -2.07
C LEU A 308 11.30 5.62 -3.13
N TYR A 309 11.92 6.79 -3.01
CA TYR A 309 11.85 7.83 -4.05
C TYR A 309 12.44 7.32 -5.37
N ARG A 310 13.65 6.74 -5.32
CA ARG A 310 14.33 6.22 -6.51
C ARG A 310 13.53 5.12 -7.20
N ALA A 311 12.86 4.25 -6.42
CA ALA A 311 12.00 3.21 -6.97
C ALA A 311 10.80 3.80 -7.72
N VAL A 312 10.11 4.79 -7.16
CA VAL A 312 9.01 5.46 -7.86
C VAL A 312 9.52 6.22 -9.08
N TYR A 313 10.63 6.94 -8.97
CA TYR A 313 11.24 7.65 -10.10
C TYR A 313 11.61 6.69 -11.24
N ALA A 314 12.24 5.56 -10.91
CA ALA A 314 12.63 4.57 -11.91
C ALA A 314 11.43 4.03 -12.70
N LEU A 315 10.31 3.78 -12.05
CA LEU A 315 9.10 3.26 -12.69
C LEU A 315 8.30 4.37 -13.39
N GLN A 316 7.99 5.44 -12.67
CA GLN A 316 7.03 6.46 -13.10
C GLN A 316 7.64 7.42 -14.15
N VAL A 317 8.95 7.64 -14.10
CA VAL A 317 9.65 8.56 -14.99
C VAL A 317 10.55 7.81 -15.94
N TYR A 318 11.63 7.20 -15.44
CA TYR A 318 12.68 6.66 -16.28
C TYR A 318 12.20 5.56 -17.25
N LEU A 319 11.52 4.52 -16.75
CA LEU A 319 11.01 3.45 -17.60
C LEU A 319 9.82 3.89 -18.47
N THR A 320 8.98 4.80 -17.98
CA THR A 320 7.89 5.38 -18.77
C THR A 320 8.42 6.18 -19.96
N GLU A 321 9.46 6.98 -19.78
CA GLU A 321 10.13 7.70 -20.87
C GLU A 321 10.81 6.75 -21.87
N ARG A 322 11.44 5.69 -21.36
CA ARG A 322 12.19 4.74 -22.19
C ARG A 322 11.31 3.76 -22.97
N CYS A 323 10.25 3.24 -22.34
CA CYS A 323 9.43 2.14 -22.85
C CYS A 323 8.03 2.59 -23.31
N GLY A 324 7.67 3.84 -23.01
CA GLY A 324 6.36 4.41 -23.29
C GLY A 324 5.42 4.44 -22.08
N PRO A 325 4.39 5.30 -22.11
CA PRO A 325 3.53 5.59 -20.96
C PRO A 325 2.67 4.41 -20.47
N SER A 326 2.53 3.38 -21.28
CA SER A 326 1.79 2.16 -20.94
C SER A 326 2.66 1.02 -20.44
N TRP A 327 3.98 1.28 -20.23
CA TRP A 327 4.90 0.21 -19.84
C TRP A 327 4.51 -0.42 -18.50
N ALA A 328 4.16 0.38 -17.51
CA ALA A 328 3.78 -0.12 -16.19
C ALA A 328 2.27 -0.19 -16.07
N PHE A 329 1.75 -1.38 -15.84
CA PHE A 329 0.34 -1.59 -15.48
C PHE A 329 0.18 -1.34 -13.99
N ALA A 330 -0.08 -0.11 -13.62
CA ALA A 330 -0.19 0.28 -12.22
C ALA A 330 -1.64 0.49 -11.76
N GLY A 331 -2.52 0.92 -12.65
CA GLY A 331 -3.94 1.12 -12.31
C GLY A 331 -4.13 1.93 -11.04
N ASP A 332 -4.93 1.43 -10.12
CA ASP A 332 -5.20 2.01 -8.80
C ASP A 332 -4.04 1.88 -7.81
N ASP A 333 -3.00 1.10 -8.11
CA ASP A 333 -1.77 1.01 -7.32
C ASP A 333 -1.05 2.37 -7.24
N LEU A 334 -1.35 3.30 -8.15
CA LEU A 334 -0.80 4.68 -8.16
C LEU A 334 -1.25 5.55 -6.98
N TRP A 335 -2.10 5.09 -6.09
CA TRP A 335 -2.48 5.81 -4.87
C TRP A 335 -1.27 6.21 -4.02
N ILE A 336 -0.16 5.48 -4.14
CA ILE A 336 1.08 5.72 -3.40
C ILE A 336 1.74 7.06 -3.74
N LEU A 337 1.50 7.61 -4.94
CA LEU A 337 2.23 8.78 -5.44
C LEU A 337 2.03 10.02 -4.57
N GLU A 338 0.82 10.25 -4.05
CA GLU A 338 0.56 11.38 -3.14
C GLU A 338 1.36 11.28 -1.83
N PHE A 339 1.57 10.07 -1.32
CA PHE A 339 2.39 9.85 -0.11
C PHE A 339 3.86 10.09 -0.38
N VAL A 340 4.36 9.68 -1.55
CA VAL A 340 5.74 9.91 -1.97
C VAL A 340 5.98 11.39 -2.22
N ASP A 341 5.07 12.08 -2.91
CA ASP A 341 5.16 13.53 -3.13
C ASP A 341 5.18 14.29 -1.81
N ARG A 342 4.33 13.89 -0.86
CA ARG A 342 4.33 14.47 0.48
C ARG A 342 5.66 14.28 1.21
N ALA A 343 6.25 13.10 1.12
CA ALA A 343 7.48 12.77 1.85
C ALA A 343 8.71 13.49 1.28
N TYR A 344 8.78 13.62 -0.05
CA TYR A 344 9.99 14.08 -0.72
C TYR A 344 9.89 15.44 -1.41
N GLY A 345 8.74 16.07 -1.43
CA GLY A 345 8.56 17.31 -2.18
C GLY A 345 8.55 17.11 -3.70
N SER A 346 8.20 15.92 -4.18
CA SER A 346 8.09 15.60 -5.60
C SER A 346 6.72 15.96 -6.18
N ASP A 347 6.52 15.69 -7.46
CA ASP A 347 5.27 15.98 -8.18
C ASP A 347 4.79 14.81 -9.05
N PHE A 348 5.10 13.57 -8.64
CA PHE A 348 4.70 12.36 -9.38
C PHE A 348 3.19 12.26 -9.58
N ALA A 349 2.42 12.69 -8.59
CA ALA A 349 0.96 12.66 -8.63
C ALA A 349 0.30 13.85 -9.36
N LYS A 350 1.07 14.80 -9.92
CA LYS A 350 0.52 16.03 -10.54
C LYS A 350 -0.50 15.79 -11.65
N ASN A 351 -0.34 14.70 -12.38
CA ASN A 351 -1.23 14.28 -13.48
C ASN A 351 -2.06 13.03 -13.14
N GLN A 352 -2.03 12.62 -11.87
CA GLN A 352 -2.76 11.44 -11.43
C GLN A 352 -4.26 11.68 -11.49
N ASN A 353 -4.98 10.69 -11.99
CA ASN A 353 -6.44 10.65 -12.00
C ASN A 353 -7.00 9.41 -11.29
N VAL A 354 -6.15 8.70 -10.55
CA VAL A 354 -6.47 7.48 -9.80
C VAL A 354 -6.59 7.82 -8.34
N TRP A 355 -7.74 7.56 -7.74
CA TRP A 355 -8.06 7.93 -6.35
C TRP A 355 -8.47 6.73 -5.51
N GLY A 356 -8.40 5.54 -6.09
CA GLY A 356 -8.82 4.28 -5.49
C GLY A 356 -7.86 3.75 -4.43
N HIS A 357 -8.18 2.56 -3.98
CA HIS A 357 -7.55 1.94 -2.80
C HIS A 357 -6.34 1.05 -3.11
N GLY A 358 -6.12 0.66 -4.38
CA GLY A 358 -5.08 -0.32 -4.69
C GLY A 358 -5.38 -1.69 -4.07
N LYS A 359 -4.34 -2.32 -3.52
CA LYS A 359 -4.40 -3.70 -3.02
C LYS A 359 -4.54 -3.83 -1.50
N ASN A 360 -4.33 -2.78 -0.72
CA ASN A 360 -4.26 -2.94 0.74
C ASN A 360 -4.79 -1.79 1.59
N ALA A 361 -4.48 -0.53 1.26
CA ALA A 361 -4.77 0.57 2.18
C ALA A 361 -5.12 1.91 1.51
N GLY A 362 -4.85 2.06 0.28
CA GLY A 362 -5.14 3.17 -0.62
C GLY A 362 -5.58 4.52 -0.08
N TYR A 363 -6.30 5.21 -0.90
CA TYR A 363 -6.90 6.53 -0.72
C TYR A 363 -5.89 7.68 -0.58
N PRO A 364 -5.38 8.19 -1.71
CA PRO A 364 -4.55 9.39 -1.74
C PRO A 364 -5.22 10.59 -1.05
N TYR A 365 -6.53 10.56 -0.89
CA TYR A 365 -7.30 11.57 -0.16
C TYR A 365 -6.68 11.92 1.21
N VAL A 366 -6.24 10.93 1.99
CA VAL A 366 -5.68 11.17 3.33
C VAL A 366 -4.25 11.73 3.34
N ALA A 367 -3.60 11.80 2.17
CA ALA A 367 -2.27 12.38 2.02
C ALA A 367 -2.29 13.84 1.50
N GLN A 368 -3.47 14.40 1.21
CA GLN A 368 -3.63 15.70 0.57
C GLN A 368 -3.44 16.87 1.55
N PHE A 369 -2.19 17.10 1.94
CA PHE A 369 -1.78 18.25 2.76
C PHE A 369 -0.70 19.05 2.04
N SER A 370 -0.59 20.35 2.36
CA SER A 370 0.52 21.19 1.91
C SER A 370 1.84 20.64 2.43
N GLN A 371 2.86 20.71 1.59
CA GLN A 371 4.24 20.51 2.04
C GLN A 371 4.66 21.73 2.86
N LYS A 372 5.36 21.51 3.96
CA LYS A 372 5.96 22.59 4.75
C LYS A 372 7.26 23.06 4.12
#